data_40b446cc7ef42ec41e97a7a15671bd6f
#
_entry.id   40b446cc7ef42ec41e97a7a15671bd6f
#
_cell.length_a   1.000
_cell.length_b   1.000
_cell.length_c   1.000
_cell.angle_alpha   90.00
_cell.angle_beta   90.00
_cell.angle_gamma   90.00
#
_symmetry.space_group_name_H-M   'P 1'
#
loop_
_entity.id
_entity.type
_entity.pdbx_description
1 polymer ?
#
loop_
_entity_poly.entity_id
_entity_poly.type
_entity_poly.pdbx_seq_one_letter_code
_entity_poly.pdbx_strand_id
1 'polypeptide(L)'
;ETGLALTACEQAAPPTEPASEAPTRPAFTLATDEAYDFDRIPSYLDNHQAVYDYIDANLDDHLGAIQRWLRQRSISAQNDGIQEMAAMVRQDLEDMGFAEAEIVPTDGHPGVWGYYDAGAGKTLVVYLMYDVQPVNPEDWESPPFEARVIDHALGKVIMARGATNQKGPQRAFLNALESIIAVDGTLPINVMITAEGEEELGSPHYPQIVDAYEERLKTADAALFPFNSQRPDGTVSVILGVKGILYFELVANGGDWGGPAVAEIHGSYKAIVDSPVWRLVQGLSTLVSEDGNTILVPGYYDDIRPPNVEESQLINAGIEQWSDQKMQDMLGVSQWVDGKTGKDAAIEYLFTTTMNIDGIWGGYTGEGVKTILPHRAAAKVDSRLPPDIDPDEALAKIRRHLDNNGFGDLEIVKLSGYPASQTSVADPAVQAALSVFKKYADDIAVQPRIAGSAPFYQFTDRLGLPLVPSGMGFGTGAHAPNEIMLIEPGAGTAAVGLADIEKAYVDFVYALAE
;
A
#
# COMPACT_ATOMS: atom_id res chain seq x y z
N GLU A 1 12.11 -83.25 19.37
CA GLU A 1 11.79 -82.23 20.39
C GLU A 1 12.98 -81.31 20.57
N THR A 2 13.00 -80.20 19.85
CA THR A 2 13.89 -79.08 20.15
C THR A 2 13.14 -77.81 19.79
N GLY A 3 12.65 -77.14 20.85
CA GLY A 3 11.95 -75.83 20.73
C GLY A 3 12.95 -74.73 20.43
N LEU A 4 12.70 -73.94 19.35
CA LEU A 4 13.35 -72.68 19.10
C LEU A 4 12.54 -71.56 19.80
N ALA A 5 13.16 -70.95 20.79
CA ALA A 5 12.66 -69.73 21.40
C ALA A 5 13.02 -68.54 20.50
N LEU A 6 12.01 -67.88 19.93
CA LEU A 6 12.13 -66.57 19.25
C LEU A 6 12.14 -65.48 20.33
N THR A 7 13.28 -64.84 20.55
CA THR A 7 13.44 -63.65 21.33
C THR A 7 13.01 -62.44 20.40
N ALA A 8 11.88 -61.87 20.72
CA ALA A 8 11.46 -60.56 20.10
C ALA A 8 12.37 -59.44 20.64
N CYS A 9 13.13 -58.80 19.75
CA CYS A 9 13.76 -57.54 20.05
C CYS A 9 12.67 -56.44 20.04
N GLU A 10 12.30 -55.96 21.21
CA GLU A 10 11.57 -54.71 21.36
C GLU A 10 12.48 -53.55 20.92
N GLN A 11 12.23 -53.01 19.73
CA GLN A 11 12.79 -51.70 19.35
C GLN A 11 12.06 -50.63 20.19
N ALA A 12 12.82 -49.97 21.05
CA ALA A 12 12.35 -48.78 21.75
C ALA A 12 11.94 -47.72 20.71
N ALA A 13 10.70 -47.24 20.80
CA ALA A 13 10.24 -46.11 20.01
C ALA A 13 11.17 -44.91 20.27
N PRO A 14 11.53 -44.13 19.24
CA PRO A 14 12.28 -42.89 19.45
C PRO A 14 11.52 -41.97 20.41
N PRO A 15 12.22 -41.17 21.22
CA PRO A 15 11.58 -40.23 22.11
C PRO A 15 10.71 -39.26 21.26
N THR A 16 9.42 -39.19 21.54
CA THR A 16 8.55 -38.18 21.02
C THR A 16 9.03 -36.85 21.58
N GLU A 17 9.53 -35.96 20.70
CA GLU A 17 9.72 -34.57 21.07
C GLU A 17 8.39 -34.06 21.65
N PRO A 18 8.43 -33.23 22.72
CA PRO A 18 7.22 -32.65 23.26
C PRO A 18 6.54 -31.89 22.12
N ALA A 19 5.24 -32.15 21.92
CA ALA A 19 4.44 -31.40 20.96
C ALA A 19 4.63 -29.89 21.26
N SER A 20 5.18 -29.13 20.33
CA SER A 20 5.28 -27.68 20.48
C SER A 20 3.86 -27.16 20.71
N GLU A 21 3.69 -26.31 21.71
CA GLU A 21 2.41 -25.63 21.91
C GLU A 21 2.00 -24.95 20.59
N ALA A 22 0.71 -25.05 20.24
CA ALA A 22 0.20 -24.43 19.04
C ALA A 22 0.50 -22.91 19.08
N PRO A 23 0.94 -22.29 17.97
CA PRO A 23 1.16 -20.86 17.93
C PRO A 23 -0.07 -20.07 18.39
N THR A 24 0.16 -19.05 19.20
CA THR A 24 -0.89 -18.13 19.65
C THR A 24 -0.66 -16.75 19.07
N ARG A 25 -1.73 -16.05 18.71
CA ARG A 25 -1.63 -14.66 18.25
C ARG A 25 -0.99 -13.80 19.37
N PRO A 26 0.01 -12.96 19.03
CA PRO A 26 0.60 -12.07 20.02
C PRO A 26 -0.43 -11.05 20.51
N ALA A 27 -0.46 -10.79 21.82
CA ALA A 27 -1.19 -9.69 22.40
C ALA A 27 -0.18 -8.58 22.73
N PHE A 28 -0.42 -7.38 22.24
CA PHE A 28 0.47 -6.25 22.45
C PHE A 28 -0.11 -5.27 23.46
N THR A 29 0.78 -4.72 24.29
CA THR A 29 0.51 -3.57 25.14
C THR A 29 1.33 -2.38 24.64
N LEU A 30 0.81 -1.17 24.81
CA LEU A 30 1.56 0.03 24.51
C LEU A 30 2.73 0.20 25.48
N ALA A 31 3.84 0.77 24.98
CA ALA A 31 5.04 1.03 25.76
C ALA A 31 4.86 2.21 26.75
N THR A 32 3.86 3.07 26.53
CA THR A 32 3.52 4.21 27.38
C THR A 32 2.04 4.56 27.25
N ASP A 33 1.48 5.18 28.29
CA ASP A 33 0.14 5.77 28.27
C ASP A 33 0.14 7.26 27.86
N GLU A 34 1.33 7.86 27.68
CA GLU A 34 1.45 9.25 27.23
C GLU A 34 1.03 9.38 25.76
N ALA A 35 0.31 10.47 25.43
CA ALA A 35 0.01 10.85 24.07
C ALA A 35 1.11 11.72 23.47
N TYR A 36 1.28 11.64 22.14
CA TYR A 36 2.16 12.56 21.43
C TYR A 36 1.60 13.98 21.50
N ASP A 37 2.44 14.94 21.87
CA ASP A 37 2.08 16.34 22.04
C ASP A 37 2.35 17.12 20.75
N PHE A 38 1.33 17.18 19.87
CA PHE A 38 1.40 17.91 18.60
C PHE A 38 1.48 19.43 18.81
N ASP A 39 1.12 19.98 19.97
CA ASP A 39 1.19 21.43 20.23
C ASP A 39 2.63 21.93 20.27
N ARG A 40 3.60 21.05 20.48
CA ARG A 40 5.03 21.39 20.42
C ARG A 40 5.53 21.68 19.01
N ILE A 41 4.83 21.23 17.97
CA ILE A 41 5.20 21.51 16.60
C ILE A 41 4.69 22.91 16.25
N PRO A 42 5.57 23.87 15.90
CA PRO A 42 5.14 25.21 15.52
C PRO A 42 4.41 25.18 14.20
N SER A 43 3.44 26.09 14.00
CA SER A 43 2.87 26.31 12.67
C SER A 43 3.90 27.02 11.79
N TYR A 44 3.96 26.65 10.51
CA TYR A 44 4.77 27.34 9.52
C TYR A 44 4.29 28.78 9.36
N LEU A 45 5.20 29.74 9.49
CA LEU A 45 4.84 31.15 9.56
C LEU A 45 5.16 31.94 8.28
N ASP A 46 6.04 31.42 7.44
CA ASP A 46 6.46 32.11 6.24
C ASP A 46 5.33 32.20 5.24
N ASN A 47 5.40 33.23 4.41
CA ASN A 47 4.37 33.57 3.45
C ASN A 47 5.00 33.82 2.08
N HIS A 48 4.67 32.99 1.11
CA HIS A 48 5.14 33.04 -0.26
C HIS A 48 4.09 33.73 -1.16
N GLN A 49 3.64 34.93 -0.76
CA GLN A 49 2.47 35.62 -1.34
C GLN A 49 2.54 35.74 -2.87
N ALA A 50 3.70 36.03 -3.45
CA ALA A 50 3.82 36.18 -4.90
C ALA A 50 3.55 34.83 -5.64
N VAL A 51 3.96 33.70 -5.03
CA VAL A 51 3.69 32.36 -5.57
C VAL A 51 2.21 32.01 -5.38
N TYR A 52 1.62 32.36 -4.23
CA TYR A 52 0.18 32.15 -3.99
C TYR A 52 -0.68 32.96 -4.94
N ASP A 53 -0.34 34.23 -5.20
CA ASP A 53 -1.05 35.08 -6.17
C ASP A 53 -0.94 34.49 -7.58
N TYR A 54 0.19 33.89 -7.93
CA TYR A 54 0.38 33.19 -9.20
C TYR A 54 -0.52 31.96 -9.29
N ILE A 55 -0.59 31.13 -8.25
CA ILE A 55 -1.48 29.95 -8.18
C ILE A 55 -2.93 30.40 -8.37
N ASP A 56 -3.38 31.40 -7.60
CA ASP A 56 -4.75 31.88 -7.67
C ASP A 56 -5.11 32.44 -9.07
N ALA A 57 -4.15 33.11 -9.73
CA ALA A 57 -4.34 33.66 -11.06
C ALA A 57 -4.35 32.62 -12.19
N ASN A 58 -3.72 31.45 -11.98
CA ASN A 58 -3.56 30.39 -12.99
C ASN A 58 -4.32 29.09 -12.62
N LEU A 59 -5.24 29.14 -11.66
CA LEU A 59 -5.92 27.96 -11.13
C LEU A 59 -6.68 27.16 -12.20
N ASP A 60 -7.26 27.84 -13.19
CA ASP A 60 -7.95 27.17 -14.31
C ASP A 60 -6.97 26.38 -15.19
N ASP A 61 -5.76 26.90 -15.43
CA ASP A 61 -4.70 26.20 -16.18
C ASP A 61 -4.16 25.02 -15.38
N HIS A 62 -3.99 25.17 -14.07
CA HIS A 62 -3.59 24.11 -13.15
C HIS A 62 -4.62 22.97 -13.11
N LEU A 63 -5.90 23.29 -13.02
CA LEU A 63 -6.98 22.32 -13.13
C LEU A 63 -6.97 21.64 -14.51
N GLY A 64 -6.72 22.39 -15.57
CA GLY A 64 -6.55 21.88 -16.94
C GLY A 64 -5.42 20.86 -17.04
N ALA A 65 -4.30 21.07 -16.36
CA ALA A 65 -3.18 20.15 -16.29
C ALA A 65 -3.55 18.84 -15.57
N ILE A 66 -4.27 18.91 -14.45
CA ILE A 66 -4.83 17.74 -13.76
C ILE A 66 -5.78 16.98 -14.70
N GLN A 67 -6.70 17.69 -15.35
CA GLN A 67 -7.65 17.08 -16.29
C GLN A 67 -6.92 16.39 -17.46
N ARG A 68 -5.84 16.95 -17.96
CA ARG A 68 -5.03 16.35 -19.03
C ARG A 68 -4.43 15.02 -18.58
N TRP A 69 -3.87 14.95 -17.35
CA TRP A 69 -3.36 13.70 -16.78
C TRP A 69 -4.45 12.65 -16.60
N LEU A 70 -5.62 13.05 -16.09
CA LEU A 70 -6.75 12.15 -15.85
C LEU A 70 -7.39 11.61 -17.14
N ARG A 71 -7.39 12.41 -18.21
CA ARG A 71 -7.89 11.98 -19.52
C ARG A 71 -6.97 11.01 -20.23
N GLN A 72 -5.66 11.08 -19.96
CA GLN A 72 -4.73 10.08 -20.46
C GLN A 72 -4.94 8.77 -19.70
N ARG A 73 -5.42 7.76 -20.39
CA ARG A 73 -5.57 6.41 -19.84
C ARG A 73 -4.19 5.85 -19.48
N SER A 74 -4.13 5.06 -18.42
CA SER A 74 -2.90 4.39 -17.99
C SER A 74 -3.25 3.19 -17.09
N ILE A 75 -4.03 2.26 -17.65
CA ILE A 75 -4.48 1.06 -16.94
C ILE A 75 -3.40 -0.01 -17.07
N SER A 76 -2.58 -0.17 -16.04
CA SER A 76 -1.42 -1.09 -16.04
C SER A 76 -1.83 -2.53 -16.30
N ALA A 77 -2.87 -3.03 -15.64
CA ALA A 77 -3.36 -4.40 -15.79
C ALA A 77 -3.86 -4.73 -17.22
N GLN A 78 -4.13 -3.72 -18.06
CA GLN A 78 -4.61 -3.87 -19.43
C GLN A 78 -3.59 -3.41 -20.47
N ASN A 79 -2.42 -2.92 -20.05
CA ASN A 79 -1.41 -2.28 -20.91
C ASN A 79 -2.03 -1.19 -21.81
N ASP A 80 -2.92 -0.35 -21.23
CA ASP A 80 -3.70 0.64 -21.95
C ASP A 80 -3.23 2.05 -21.60
N GLY A 81 -2.56 2.73 -22.54
CA GLY A 81 -2.12 4.12 -22.44
C GLY A 81 -0.92 4.36 -21.52
N ILE A 82 -0.24 3.31 -21.08
CA ILE A 82 0.91 3.40 -20.14
C ILE A 82 2.10 4.13 -20.75
N GLN A 83 2.46 3.83 -22.00
CA GLN A 83 3.59 4.45 -22.69
C GLN A 83 3.34 5.94 -22.94
N GLU A 84 2.11 6.27 -23.32
CA GLU A 84 1.67 7.65 -23.55
C GLU A 84 1.68 8.45 -22.26
N MET A 85 1.28 7.84 -21.14
CA MET A 85 1.32 8.52 -19.84
C MET A 85 2.75 8.72 -19.35
N ALA A 86 3.63 7.74 -19.48
CA ALA A 86 5.05 7.88 -19.16
C ALA A 86 5.70 9.01 -19.99
N ALA A 87 5.40 9.07 -21.31
CA ALA A 87 5.87 10.13 -22.18
C ALA A 87 5.32 11.51 -21.77
N MET A 88 4.08 11.58 -21.30
CA MET A 88 3.46 12.81 -20.79
C MET A 88 4.14 13.30 -19.52
N VAL A 89 4.41 12.41 -18.56
CA VAL A 89 5.15 12.75 -17.33
C VAL A 89 6.53 13.28 -17.69
N ARG A 90 7.28 12.56 -18.54
CA ARG A 90 8.60 13.02 -18.99
C ARG A 90 8.55 14.40 -19.65
N GLN A 91 7.58 14.63 -20.55
CA GLN A 91 7.43 15.91 -21.23
C GLN A 91 7.15 17.05 -20.26
N ASP A 92 6.27 16.83 -19.25
CA ASP A 92 5.99 17.84 -18.24
C ASP A 92 7.24 18.23 -17.45
N LEU A 93 8.10 17.25 -17.11
CA LEU A 93 9.37 17.52 -16.43
C LEU A 93 10.32 18.33 -17.33
N GLU A 94 10.41 18.00 -18.63
CA GLU A 94 11.19 18.80 -19.60
C GLU A 94 10.69 20.24 -19.70
N ASP A 95 9.37 20.43 -19.80
CA ASP A 95 8.74 21.76 -19.91
C ASP A 95 8.95 22.61 -18.64
N MET A 96 9.04 21.95 -17.47
CA MET A 96 9.39 22.57 -16.18
C MET A 96 10.87 22.93 -16.05
N GLY A 97 11.73 22.50 -16.99
CA GLY A 97 13.17 22.79 -16.98
C GLY A 97 14.01 21.82 -16.15
N PHE A 98 13.55 20.60 -15.92
CA PHE A 98 14.36 19.53 -15.35
C PHE A 98 15.59 19.30 -16.25
N ALA A 99 16.78 19.27 -15.65
CA ALA A 99 18.04 19.07 -16.38
C ALA A 99 18.13 17.65 -16.99
N GLU A 100 17.45 16.71 -16.38
CA GLU A 100 17.28 15.33 -16.87
C GLU A 100 15.80 14.97 -16.78
N ALA A 101 15.26 14.39 -17.86
CA ALA A 101 13.91 13.81 -17.91
C ALA A 101 13.94 12.62 -18.89
N GLU A 102 13.89 11.40 -18.37
CA GLU A 102 14.16 10.19 -19.13
C GLU A 102 13.09 9.13 -18.88
N ILE A 103 12.80 8.35 -19.94
CA ILE A 103 12.05 7.09 -19.80
C ILE A 103 13.05 6.01 -19.36
N VAL A 104 12.75 5.36 -18.26
CA VAL A 104 13.56 4.28 -17.67
C VAL A 104 12.98 2.94 -18.10
N PRO A 105 13.69 2.15 -18.92
CA PRO A 105 13.20 0.82 -19.29
C PRO A 105 13.22 -0.13 -18.09
N THR A 106 12.19 -0.96 -17.99
CA THR A 106 12.08 -2.06 -17.02
C THR A 106 11.67 -3.34 -17.73
N ASP A 107 11.63 -4.46 -17.04
CA ASP A 107 11.09 -5.71 -17.57
C ASP A 107 9.55 -5.68 -17.74
N GLY A 108 8.89 -4.65 -17.19
CA GLY A 108 7.46 -4.39 -17.29
C GLY A 108 7.14 -3.05 -17.93
N HIS A 109 6.28 -2.26 -17.26
CA HIS A 109 5.97 -0.91 -17.71
C HIS A 109 7.13 0.06 -17.38
N PRO A 110 7.40 1.05 -18.25
CA PRO A 110 8.55 1.92 -18.07
C PRO A 110 8.42 2.80 -16.83
N GLY A 111 9.56 3.19 -16.26
CA GLY A 111 9.65 4.28 -15.30
C GLY A 111 9.89 5.62 -15.97
N VAL A 112 9.83 6.69 -15.17
CA VAL A 112 10.31 8.01 -15.55
C VAL A 112 11.25 8.53 -14.47
N TRP A 113 12.41 8.98 -14.89
CA TRP A 113 13.39 9.68 -14.08
C TRP A 113 13.37 11.18 -14.40
N GLY A 114 13.48 12.00 -13.36
CA GLY A 114 13.66 13.45 -13.50
C GLY A 114 14.65 13.99 -12.47
N TYR A 115 15.46 14.97 -12.86
CA TYR A 115 16.33 15.70 -11.95
C TYR A 115 16.29 17.20 -12.24
N TYR A 116 15.85 17.97 -11.25
CA TYR A 116 15.93 19.43 -11.25
C TYR A 116 17.10 19.85 -10.36
N ASP A 117 18.11 20.47 -10.97
CA ASP A 117 19.27 21.00 -10.27
C ASP A 117 19.04 22.50 -9.94
N ALA A 118 18.68 22.78 -8.72
CA ALA A 118 18.54 24.15 -8.21
C ALA A 118 19.88 24.71 -7.72
N GLY A 119 20.95 23.92 -7.68
CA GLY A 119 22.21 24.28 -6.99
C GLY A 119 22.03 24.40 -5.48
N ALA A 120 21.00 23.81 -4.91
CA ALA A 120 20.65 23.90 -3.50
C ALA A 120 21.37 22.87 -2.64
N GLY A 121 21.44 23.11 -1.34
CA GLY A 121 22.03 22.20 -0.37
C GLY A 121 21.13 21.03 0.03
N LYS A 122 19.84 21.08 -0.26
CA LYS A 122 18.85 20.07 0.06
C LYS A 122 18.28 19.42 -1.20
N THR A 123 17.94 18.16 -1.12
CA THR A 123 17.38 17.37 -2.23
C THR A 123 16.19 16.56 -1.76
N LEU A 124 15.06 16.69 -2.46
CA LEU A 124 13.84 15.91 -2.25
C LEU A 124 13.70 14.87 -3.37
N VAL A 125 13.50 13.61 -3.00
CA VAL A 125 12.99 12.59 -3.93
C VAL A 125 11.47 12.64 -3.92
N VAL A 126 10.85 12.65 -5.08
CA VAL A 126 9.38 12.53 -5.21
C VAL A 126 9.04 11.24 -5.93
N TYR A 127 8.31 10.40 -5.24
CA TYR A 127 7.78 9.17 -5.80
C TYR A 127 6.42 9.45 -6.43
N LEU A 128 6.29 9.11 -7.69
CA LEU A 128 5.04 9.19 -8.44
C LEU A 128 4.63 7.81 -8.95
N MET A 129 3.34 7.53 -8.94
CA MET A 129 2.74 6.44 -9.69
C MET A 129 1.79 7.03 -10.73
N TYR A 130 1.88 6.60 -11.98
CA TYR A 130 1.07 7.15 -13.05
C TYR A 130 0.06 6.16 -13.63
N ASP A 131 0.05 4.92 -13.15
CA ASP A 131 -0.96 3.93 -13.51
C ASP A 131 -2.23 4.06 -12.67
N VAL A 132 -3.28 3.42 -13.11
CA VAL A 132 -4.60 3.40 -12.48
C VAL A 132 -5.26 2.03 -12.61
N GLN A 133 -6.19 1.74 -11.70
CA GLN A 133 -7.01 0.54 -11.72
C GLN A 133 -7.97 0.49 -12.93
N PRO A 134 -8.31 -0.70 -13.41
CA PRO A 134 -9.37 -0.91 -14.41
C PRO A 134 -10.71 -0.32 -13.99
N VAL A 135 -11.51 0.01 -14.97
CA VAL A 135 -12.86 0.56 -14.77
C VAL A 135 -13.90 -0.24 -15.56
N ASN A 136 -15.11 -0.31 -15.01
CA ASN A 136 -16.31 -0.64 -15.76
C ASN A 136 -17.09 0.68 -15.94
N PRO A 137 -17.12 1.27 -17.15
CA PRO A 137 -17.74 2.59 -17.36
C PRO A 137 -19.22 2.65 -17.04
N GLU A 138 -19.93 1.53 -17.06
CA GLU A 138 -21.37 1.45 -16.77
C GLU A 138 -21.69 1.73 -15.30
N ASP A 139 -20.71 1.58 -14.40
CA ASP A 139 -20.87 1.82 -12.97
C ASP A 139 -20.63 3.29 -12.58
N TRP A 140 -20.25 4.16 -13.54
CA TRP A 140 -19.86 5.54 -13.29
C TRP A 140 -20.96 6.55 -13.67
N GLU A 141 -21.18 7.53 -12.79
CA GLU A 141 -22.10 8.66 -13.04
C GLU A 141 -21.57 9.62 -14.11
N SER A 142 -20.26 9.72 -14.24
CA SER A 142 -19.56 10.47 -15.29
C SER A 142 -18.51 9.56 -15.94
N PRO A 143 -18.28 9.62 -17.27
CA PRO A 143 -17.29 8.77 -17.92
C PRO A 143 -15.92 8.89 -17.22
N PRO A 144 -15.29 7.76 -16.83
CA PRO A 144 -14.16 7.72 -15.89
C PRO A 144 -12.88 8.40 -16.38
N PHE A 145 -12.76 8.70 -17.67
CA PHE A 145 -11.59 9.38 -18.27
C PHE A 145 -11.95 10.72 -18.96
N GLU A 146 -13.13 11.29 -18.67
CA GLU A 146 -13.45 12.64 -19.15
C GLU A 146 -12.99 13.74 -18.18
N ALA A 147 -12.70 13.39 -16.92
CA ALA A 147 -12.24 14.29 -15.88
C ALA A 147 -13.14 15.53 -15.75
N ARG A 148 -14.43 15.29 -15.59
CA ARG A 148 -15.42 16.37 -15.45
C ARG A 148 -15.38 16.98 -14.06
N VAL A 149 -15.47 18.30 -14.00
CA VAL A 149 -15.78 19.00 -12.76
C VAL A 149 -17.29 19.04 -12.61
N ILE A 150 -17.78 18.54 -11.50
CA ILE A 150 -19.23 18.43 -11.22
C ILE A 150 -19.56 19.04 -9.86
N ASP A 151 -20.81 19.45 -9.69
CA ASP A 151 -21.33 19.86 -8.38
C ASP A 151 -21.55 18.62 -7.50
N HIS A 152 -21.10 18.70 -6.25
CA HIS A 152 -21.17 17.63 -5.26
C HIS A 152 -21.59 18.21 -3.90
N ALA A 153 -22.03 17.36 -2.96
CA ALA A 153 -22.40 17.80 -1.61
C ALA A 153 -21.26 18.51 -0.86
N LEU A 154 -20.00 18.22 -1.21
CA LEU A 154 -18.80 18.82 -0.61
C LEU A 154 -18.33 20.10 -1.33
N GLY A 155 -18.91 20.46 -2.48
CA GLY A 155 -18.48 21.56 -3.33
C GLY A 155 -18.29 21.13 -4.79
N LYS A 156 -17.33 21.71 -5.52
CA LYS A 156 -16.99 21.19 -6.86
C LYS A 156 -15.89 20.13 -6.76
N VAL A 157 -16.12 19.01 -7.40
CA VAL A 157 -15.17 17.90 -7.44
C VAL A 157 -14.83 17.54 -8.88
N ILE A 158 -13.62 17.06 -9.11
CA ILE A 158 -13.30 16.38 -10.35
C ILE A 158 -13.58 14.89 -10.17
N MET A 159 -14.37 14.33 -11.08
CA MET A 159 -14.72 12.90 -11.07
C MET A 159 -14.00 12.19 -12.22
N ALA A 160 -13.07 11.32 -11.87
CA ALA A 160 -12.36 10.49 -12.84
C ALA A 160 -11.56 9.38 -12.13
N ARG A 161 -11.24 8.32 -12.85
CA ARG A 161 -10.24 7.35 -12.40
C ARG A 161 -8.87 8.00 -12.30
N GLY A 162 -8.21 7.90 -11.14
CA GLY A 162 -6.95 8.57 -10.85
C GLY A 162 -7.11 9.95 -10.20
N ALA A 163 -8.35 10.41 -9.97
CA ALA A 163 -8.60 11.74 -9.41
C ALA A 163 -7.98 11.91 -8.03
N THR A 164 -8.09 10.91 -7.16
CA THR A 164 -7.41 10.90 -5.86
C THR A 164 -6.30 9.87 -5.75
N ASN A 165 -6.34 8.80 -6.54
CA ASN A 165 -5.35 7.72 -6.52
C ASN A 165 -4.69 7.54 -7.90
N GLN A 166 -3.58 8.21 -8.22
CA GLN A 166 -2.84 9.27 -7.50
C GLN A 166 -2.57 10.48 -8.40
N LYS A 167 -3.05 10.49 -9.67
CA LYS A 167 -2.70 11.52 -10.65
C LYS A 167 -3.07 12.94 -10.21
N GLY A 168 -4.24 13.10 -9.54
CA GLY A 168 -4.70 14.39 -9.08
C GLY A 168 -3.74 15.07 -8.11
N PRO A 169 -3.47 14.51 -6.91
CA PRO A 169 -2.56 15.11 -5.93
C PRO A 169 -1.13 15.22 -6.44
N GLN A 170 -0.66 14.28 -7.25
CA GLN A 170 0.68 14.33 -7.83
C GLN A 170 0.82 15.46 -8.84
N ARG A 171 -0.18 15.68 -9.69
CA ARG A 171 -0.14 16.80 -10.64
C ARG A 171 -0.30 18.14 -9.91
N ALA A 172 -1.09 18.21 -8.83
CA ALA A 172 -1.16 19.40 -7.98
C ALA A 172 0.21 19.74 -7.34
N PHE A 173 0.98 18.73 -6.92
CA PHE A 173 2.35 18.95 -6.48
C PHE A 173 3.24 19.53 -7.59
N LEU A 174 3.18 19.00 -8.81
CA LEU A 174 3.94 19.53 -9.95
C LEU A 174 3.49 20.97 -10.30
N ASN A 175 2.21 21.30 -10.20
CA ASN A 175 1.71 22.68 -10.38
C ASN A 175 2.34 23.64 -9.36
N ALA A 176 2.50 23.19 -8.10
CA ALA A 176 3.18 23.99 -7.07
C ALA A 176 4.65 24.24 -7.44
N LEU A 177 5.38 23.23 -7.92
CA LEU A 177 6.76 23.42 -8.41
C LEU A 177 6.81 24.40 -9.61
N GLU A 178 5.91 24.24 -10.59
CA GLU A 178 5.79 25.17 -11.73
C GLU A 178 5.57 26.61 -11.28
N SER A 179 4.72 26.80 -10.26
CA SER A 179 4.42 28.14 -9.72
C SER A 179 5.63 28.77 -9.05
N ILE A 180 6.41 28.01 -8.28
CA ILE A 180 7.68 28.48 -7.69
C ILE A 180 8.66 28.89 -8.80
N ILE A 181 8.86 28.02 -9.80
CA ILE A 181 9.77 28.29 -10.91
C ILE A 181 9.34 29.53 -11.71
N ALA A 182 8.04 29.69 -11.96
CA ALA A 182 7.51 30.82 -12.71
C ALA A 182 7.72 32.17 -11.99
N VAL A 183 7.66 32.19 -10.66
CA VAL A 183 7.77 33.42 -9.86
C VAL A 183 9.22 33.69 -9.45
N ASP A 184 9.91 32.69 -8.90
CA ASP A 184 11.23 32.85 -8.29
C ASP A 184 12.39 32.47 -9.25
N GLY A 185 12.04 31.88 -10.40
CA GLY A 185 13.01 31.50 -11.44
C GLY A 185 13.74 30.19 -11.18
N THR A 186 13.63 29.63 -9.97
CA THR A 186 14.23 28.35 -9.58
C THR A 186 13.53 27.78 -8.34
N LEU A 187 13.71 26.49 -8.06
CA LEU A 187 13.28 25.86 -6.81
C LEU A 187 14.26 26.17 -5.67
N PRO A 188 13.82 26.19 -4.39
CA PRO A 188 14.70 26.37 -3.25
C PRO A 188 15.48 25.07 -2.88
N ILE A 189 15.10 23.92 -3.45
CA ILE A 189 15.72 22.61 -3.25
C ILE A 189 15.93 21.92 -4.59
N ASN A 190 16.86 20.95 -4.64
CA ASN A 190 16.94 20.04 -5.78
C ASN A 190 15.80 19.02 -5.70
N VAL A 191 15.31 18.57 -6.85
CA VAL A 191 14.21 17.59 -6.91
C VAL A 191 14.61 16.43 -7.81
N MET A 192 14.49 15.22 -7.29
CA MET A 192 14.58 13.97 -8.05
C MET A 192 13.18 13.36 -8.17
N ILE A 193 12.77 13.00 -9.37
CA ILE A 193 11.50 12.31 -9.61
C ILE A 193 11.80 10.86 -9.97
N THR A 194 11.13 9.92 -9.28
CA THR A 194 11.02 8.52 -9.70
C THR A 194 9.55 8.20 -9.89
N ALA A 195 9.14 7.88 -11.12
CA ALA A 195 7.76 7.54 -11.42
C ALA A 195 7.65 6.13 -11.99
N GLU A 196 6.62 5.40 -11.58
CA GLU A 196 6.33 4.05 -12.10
C GLU A 196 4.92 3.93 -12.68
N GLY A 197 4.71 2.90 -13.48
CA GLY A 197 3.43 2.57 -14.10
C GLY A 197 2.89 1.19 -13.71
N GLU A 198 3.27 0.66 -12.54
CA GLU A 198 2.90 -0.67 -12.06
C GLU A 198 2.57 -0.71 -10.55
N GLU A 199 2.33 0.43 -9.91
CA GLU A 199 2.01 0.45 -8.49
C GLU A 199 0.75 -0.38 -8.20
N GLU A 200 -0.26 -0.25 -9.06
CA GLU A 200 -1.52 -0.98 -8.97
C GLU A 200 -1.39 -2.50 -9.23
N LEU A 201 -0.21 -2.94 -9.69
CA LEU A 201 0.17 -4.35 -9.83
C LEU A 201 1.11 -4.82 -8.70
N GLY A 202 1.37 -3.96 -7.69
CA GLY A 202 2.27 -4.23 -6.58
C GLY A 202 3.72 -3.90 -6.87
N SER A 203 4.00 -2.99 -7.81
CA SER A 203 5.31 -2.44 -8.12
C SER A 203 6.41 -3.48 -8.43
N PRO A 204 6.14 -4.50 -9.27
CA PRO A 204 7.08 -5.62 -9.47
C PRO A 204 8.42 -5.16 -10.06
N HIS A 205 8.43 -4.07 -10.84
CA HIS A 205 9.64 -3.59 -11.52
C HIS A 205 10.12 -2.22 -11.02
N TYR A 206 9.45 -1.61 -10.03
CA TYR A 206 9.94 -0.37 -9.41
C TYR A 206 11.37 -0.49 -8.84
N PRO A 207 11.77 -1.63 -8.24
CA PRO A 207 13.16 -1.83 -7.82
C PRO A 207 14.19 -1.59 -8.93
N GLN A 208 13.87 -1.87 -10.21
CA GLN A 208 14.77 -1.64 -11.34
C GLN A 208 14.97 -0.15 -11.63
N ILE A 209 13.94 0.69 -11.38
CA ILE A 209 14.04 2.14 -11.49
C ILE A 209 14.96 2.66 -10.37
N VAL A 210 14.78 2.17 -9.15
CA VAL A 210 15.63 2.52 -8.01
C VAL A 210 17.08 2.07 -8.26
N ASP A 211 17.29 0.85 -8.77
CA ASP A 211 18.63 0.31 -9.13
C ASP A 211 19.39 1.24 -10.06
N ALA A 212 18.69 1.79 -11.07
CA ALA A 212 19.32 2.64 -12.08
C ALA A 212 19.91 3.95 -11.50
N TYR A 213 19.34 4.44 -10.38
CA TYR A 213 19.71 5.74 -9.80
C TYR A 213 20.06 5.68 -8.31
N GLU A 214 20.30 4.49 -7.75
CA GLU A 214 20.44 4.25 -6.31
C GLU A 214 21.47 5.17 -5.64
N GLU A 215 22.66 5.29 -6.24
CA GLU A 215 23.75 6.12 -5.68
C GLU A 215 23.39 7.61 -5.64
N ARG A 216 22.56 8.07 -6.56
CA ARG A 216 22.07 9.45 -6.57
C ARG A 216 20.94 9.63 -5.57
N LEU A 217 19.99 8.70 -5.56
CA LEU A 217 18.85 8.72 -4.64
C LEU A 217 19.31 8.74 -3.17
N LYS A 218 20.35 7.99 -2.82
CA LYS A 218 20.96 8.00 -1.48
C LYS A 218 21.52 9.34 -1.03
N THR A 219 21.74 10.29 -1.94
CA THR A 219 22.24 11.63 -1.60
C THR A 219 21.11 12.60 -1.19
N ALA A 220 19.86 12.19 -1.30
CA ALA A 220 18.72 13.02 -0.93
C ALA A 220 18.54 13.11 0.59
N ASP A 221 17.81 14.13 1.03
CA ASP A 221 17.50 14.37 2.43
C ASP A 221 16.18 13.72 2.87
N ALA A 222 15.21 13.63 1.95
CA ALA A 222 13.90 13.05 2.21
C ALA A 222 13.22 12.56 0.92
N ALA A 223 12.16 11.79 1.07
CA ALA A 223 11.25 11.40 0.00
C ALA A 223 9.82 11.88 0.30
N LEU A 224 9.07 12.23 -0.75
CA LEU A 224 7.66 12.62 -0.69
C LEU A 224 6.84 11.73 -1.62
N PHE A 225 5.69 11.28 -1.14
CA PHE A 225 4.62 10.72 -1.96
C PHE A 225 3.40 11.65 -1.86
N PRO A 226 3.11 12.47 -2.90
CA PRO A 226 1.99 13.41 -2.89
C PRO A 226 0.65 12.67 -2.77
N PHE A 227 -0.17 13.04 -1.79
CA PHE A 227 -1.37 12.32 -1.42
C PHE A 227 -2.46 13.26 -0.88
N ASN A 228 -3.73 12.96 -1.13
CA ASN A 228 -4.85 13.67 -0.49
C ASN A 228 -5.09 13.10 0.90
N SER A 229 -4.79 13.85 1.95
CA SER A 229 -4.79 13.35 3.33
C SER A 229 -5.89 13.94 4.21
N GLN A 230 -6.70 14.87 3.73
CA GLN A 230 -7.76 15.44 4.57
C GLN A 230 -9.01 14.58 4.59
N ARG A 231 -9.73 14.67 5.69
CA ARG A 231 -11.12 14.21 5.84
C ARG A 231 -12.08 15.34 5.49
N PRO A 232 -13.38 15.06 5.26
CA PRO A 232 -14.37 16.12 5.02
C PRO A 232 -14.52 17.14 6.16
N ASP A 233 -14.19 16.76 7.40
CA ASP A 233 -14.16 17.65 8.57
C ASP A 233 -12.92 18.56 8.63
N GLY A 234 -12.00 18.45 7.67
CA GLY A 234 -10.78 19.24 7.58
C GLY A 234 -9.57 18.61 8.28
N THR A 235 -9.75 17.56 9.08
CA THR A 235 -8.63 16.87 9.76
C THR A 235 -7.64 16.33 8.74
N VAL A 236 -6.35 16.66 8.88
CA VAL A 236 -5.27 16.09 8.06
C VAL A 236 -4.82 14.76 8.67
N SER A 237 -4.90 13.67 7.90
CA SER A 237 -4.45 12.34 8.31
C SER A 237 -3.07 12.05 7.75
N VAL A 238 -2.04 12.11 8.59
CA VAL A 238 -0.66 11.80 8.21
C VAL A 238 -0.35 10.35 8.54
N ILE A 239 0.18 9.61 7.57
CA ILE A 239 0.53 8.20 7.68
C ILE A 239 2.06 8.13 7.66
N LEU A 240 2.67 7.55 8.70
CA LEU A 240 4.13 7.47 8.80
C LEU A 240 4.69 6.12 8.37
N GLY A 241 3.84 5.17 8.00
CA GLY A 241 4.27 3.86 7.58
C GLY A 241 3.15 3.00 7.00
N VAL A 242 3.55 1.88 6.43
CA VAL A 242 2.65 0.88 5.85
C VAL A 242 3.12 -0.51 6.28
N LYS A 243 2.20 -1.48 6.34
CA LYS A 243 2.60 -2.88 6.47
C LYS A 243 3.27 -3.36 5.18
N GLY A 244 4.17 -4.32 5.31
CA GLY A 244 4.64 -5.11 4.20
C GLY A 244 3.58 -6.09 3.70
N ILE A 245 3.92 -6.82 2.66
CA ILE A 245 3.06 -7.86 2.09
C ILE A 245 3.89 -9.06 1.65
N LEU A 246 3.30 -10.23 1.80
CA LEU A 246 3.69 -11.43 1.09
C LEU A 246 2.45 -11.90 0.32
N TYR A 247 2.53 -12.00 -1.00
CA TYR A 247 1.46 -12.44 -1.85
C TYR A 247 1.90 -13.62 -2.71
N PHE A 248 1.20 -14.75 -2.59
CA PHE A 248 1.58 -15.98 -3.27
C PHE A 248 0.36 -16.78 -3.74
N GLU A 249 0.59 -17.64 -4.71
CA GLU A 249 -0.38 -18.66 -5.14
C GLU A 249 0.06 -20.01 -4.59
N LEU A 250 -0.88 -20.72 -3.97
CA LEU A 250 -0.70 -22.12 -3.54
C LEU A 250 -1.44 -23.01 -4.53
N VAL A 251 -0.71 -23.93 -5.16
CA VAL A 251 -1.23 -24.76 -6.25
C VAL A 251 -1.15 -26.23 -5.93
N ALA A 252 -2.25 -26.93 -6.08
CA ALA A 252 -2.36 -28.37 -6.06
C ALA A 252 -2.50 -28.91 -7.48
N ASN A 253 -1.44 -29.51 -8.01
CA ASN A 253 -1.48 -30.25 -9.26
C ASN A 253 -1.68 -31.75 -8.95
N GLY A 254 -2.47 -32.47 -9.75
CA GLY A 254 -2.53 -33.91 -9.66
C GLY A 254 -1.18 -34.54 -10.06
N GLY A 255 -0.94 -35.76 -9.63
CA GLY A 255 0.33 -36.45 -9.90
C GLY A 255 0.52 -37.71 -9.05
N ASP A 256 1.76 -38.00 -8.69
CA ASP A 256 2.17 -39.25 -8.00
C ASP A 256 1.49 -39.47 -6.65
N TRP A 257 1.03 -38.41 -6.00
CA TRP A 257 0.29 -38.47 -4.74
C TRP A 257 -1.17 -38.97 -4.89
N GLY A 258 -1.68 -39.16 -6.14
CA GLY A 258 -2.96 -39.83 -6.41
C GLY A 258 -4.03 -39.02 -7.16
N GLY A 259 -3.82 -37.72 -7.42
CA GLY A 259 -4.74 -36.88 -8.19
C GLY A 259 -4.58 -37.03 -9.72
N PRO A 260 -5.58 -36.63 -10.54
CA PRO A 260 -5.47 -36.63 -12.00
C PRO A 260 -4.33 -35.71 -12.45
N ALA A 261 -3.36 -36.23 -13.22
CA ALA A 261 -2.15 -35.48 -13.58
C ALA A 261 -2.24 -34.72 -14.91
N VAL A 262 -3.10 -35.15 -15.85
CA VAL A 262 -3.09 -34.65 -17.24
C VAL A 262 -4.30 -33.78 -17.56
N ALA A 263 -5.49 -34.22 -17.13
CA ALA A 263 -6.75 -33.56 -17.42
C ALA A 263 -7.79 -33.91 -16.37
N GLU A 264 -8.88 -33.15 -16.34
CA GLU A 264 -10.03 -33.49 -15.53
C GLU A 264 -10.64 -34.84 -15.92
N ILE A 265 -11.13 -35.58 -14.94
CA ILE A 265 -11.80 -36.86 -15.11
C ILE A 265 -13.20 -36.81 -14.52
N HIS A 266 -14.02 -37.85 -14.79
CA HIS A 266 -15.37 -37.92 -14.26
C HIS A 266 -15.36 -38.02 -12.72
N GLY A 267 -16.20 -37.24 -12.02
CA GLY A 267 -16.24 -37.14 -10.57
C GLY A 267 -16.56 -38.44 -9.84
N SER A 268 -17.17 -39.43 -10.52
CA SER A 268 -17.43 -40.76 -9.94
C SER A 268 -16.15 -41.50 -9.53
N TYR A 269 -15.01 -41.18 -10.13
CA TYR A 269 -13.72 -41.78 -9.78
C TYR A 269 -13.19 -41.30 -8.42
N LYS A 270 -13.82 -40.31 -7.76
CA LYS A 270 -13.40 -39.85 -6.43
C LYS A 270 -13.32 -40.99 -5.41
N ALA A 271 -14.04 -42.07 -5.58
CA ALA A 271 -13.97 -43.25 -4.72
C ALA A 271 -12.59 -43.96 -4.73
N ILE A 272 -11.79 -43.75 -5.78
CA ILE A 272 -10.49 -44.42 -5.98
C ILE A 272 -9.38 -43.47 -6.45
N VAL A 273 -9.67 -42.19 -6.66
CA VAL A 273 -8.72 -41.16 -7.10
C VAL A 273 -8.82 -39.96 -6.18
N ASP A 274 -7.67 -39.45 -5.77
CA ASP A 274 -7.60 -38.24 -4.93
C ASP A 274 -7.93 -36.97 -5.72
N SER A 275 -8.28 -35.90 -4.97
CA SER A 275 -8.74 -34.63 -5.52
C SER A 275 -7.79 -33.48 -5.23
N PRO A 276 -7.25 -32.82 -6.26
CA PRO A 276 -6.47 -31.60 -6.07
C PRO A 276 -7.20 -30.49 -5.30
N VAL A 277 -8.51 -30.34 -5.46
CA VAL A 277 -9.28 -29.37 -4.69
C VAL A 277 -9.26 -29.69 -3.19
N TRP A 278 -9.51 -30.95 -2.82
CA TRP A 278 -9.42 -31.36 -1.43
C TRP A 278 -7.99 -31.28 -0.89
N ARG A 279 -6.99 -31.60 -1.71
CA ARG A 279 -5.57 -31.47 -1.35
C ARG A 279 -5.21 -30.02 -1.00
N LEU A 280 -5.65 -29.07 -1.84
CA LEU A 280 -5.47 -27.64 -1.61
C LEU A 280 -6.17 -27.17 -0.31
N VAL A 281 -7.46 -27.52 -0.14
CA VAL A 281 -8.23 -27.14 1.05
C VAL A 281 -7.59 -27.70 2.33
N GLN A 282 -7.12 -28.94 2.31
CA GLN A 282 -6.44 -29.54 3.45
C GLN A 282 -5.10 -28.85 3.75
N GLY A 283 -4.31 -28.53 2.73
CA GLY A 283 -3.07 -27.77 2.89
C GLY A 283 -3.31 -26.38 3.48
N LEU A 284 -4.27 -25.65 2.92
CA LEU A 284 -4.67 -24.33 3.44
C LEU A 284 -5.14 -24.39 4.90
N SER A 285 -5.93 -25.42 5.25
CA SER A 285 -6.45 -25.58 6.61
C SER A 285 -5.37 -25.85 7.67
N THR A 286 -4.14 -26.21 7.26
CA THR A 286 -3.02 -26.35 8.21
C THR A 286 -2.36 -25.03 8.55
N LEU A 287 -2.56 -24.01 7.70
CA LEU A 287 -1.89 -22.72 7.86
C LEU A 287 -2.52 -21.86 8.96
N VAL A 288 -3.82 -22.04 9.22
CA VAL A 288 -4.59 -21.23 10.17
C VAL A 288 -5.45 -22.10 11.07
N SER A 289 -5.88 -21.54 12.21
CA SER A 289 -6.85 -22.13 13.13
C SER A 289 -8.22 -22.36 12.46
N GLU A 290 -9.08 -23.13 13.11
CA GLU A 290 -10.42 -23.49 12.58
C GLU A 290 -11.28 -22.25 12.27
N ASP A 291 -11.11 -21.17 13.04
CA ASP A 291 -11.79 -19.89 12.82
C ASP A 291 -11.09 -19.00 11.76
N GLY A 292 -9.91 -19.42 11.25
CA GLY A 292 -9.13 -18.68 10.23
C GLY A 292 -8.32 -17.51 10.78
N ASN A 293 -8.33 -17.23 12.06
CA ASN A 293 -7.79 -15.99 12.63
C ASN A 293 -6.36 -16.13 13.20
N THR A 294 -5.94 -17.33 13.60
CA THR A 294 -4.61 -17.60 14.14
C THR A 294 -3.77 -18.36 13.12
N ILE A 295 -2.59 -17.84 12.79
CA ILE A 295 -1.65 -18.52 11.89
C ILE A 295 -0.94 -19.61 12.68
N LEU A 296 -1.03 -20.85 12.18
CA LEU A 296 -0.46 -22.04 12.83
C LEU A 296 0.94 -22.41 12.33
N VAL A 297 1.51 -21.59 11.46
CA VAL A 297 2.88 -21.77 10.95
C VAL A 297 3.86 -21.47 12.07
N PRO A 298 4.68 -22.45 12.50
CA PRO A 298 5.63 -22.25 13.59
C PRO A 298 6.61 -21.11 13.31
N GLY A 299 6.79 -20.24 14.31
CA GLY A 299 7.69 -19.09 14.22
C GLY A 299 7.16 -17.92 13.39
N TYR A 300 5.92 -17.97 12.90
CA TYR A 300 5.38 -16.87 12.06
C TYR A 300 5.19 -15.56 12.81
N TYR A 301 5.00 -15.65 14.14
CA TYR A 301 4.83 -14.49 15.02
C TYR A 301 6.11 -14.06 15.74
N ASP A 302 7.22 -14.84 15.64
CA ASP A 302 8.39 -14.66 16.50
C ASP A 302 9.09 -13.30 16.30
N ASP A 303 9.06 -12.78 15.09
CA ASP A 303 9.74 -11.54 14.73
C ASP A 303 8.86 -10.29 14.90
N ILE A 304 7.60 -10.45 15.34
CA ILE A 304 6.68 -9.34 15.54
C ILE A 304 7.01 -8.62 16.86
N ARG A 305 7.44 -7.38 16.76
CA ARG A 305 7.70 -6.56 17.93
C ARG A 305 6.45 -5.82 18.44
N PRO A 306 6.35 -5.53 19.75
CA PRO A 306 5.31 -4.64 20.26
C PRO A 306 5.52 -3.19 19.77
N PRO A 307 4.48 -2.33 19.90
CA PRO A 307 4.61 -0.90 19.67
C PRO A 307 5.75 -0.29 20.50
N ASN A 308 6.62 0.50 19.88
CA ASN A 308 7.62 1.28 20.60
C ASN A 308 6.99 2.52 21.29
N VAL A 309 7.81 3.35 21.96
CA VAL A 309 7.32 4.53 22.69
C VAL A 309 6.66 5.54 21.75
N GLU A 310 7.29 5.86 20.62
CA GLU A 310 6.76 6.80 19.63
C GLU A 310 5.42 6.31 19.03
N GLU A 311 5.38 5.06 18.59
CA GLU A 311 4.15 4.44 18.05
C GLU A 311 3.04 4.43 19.09
N SER A 312 3.38 4.14 20.36
CA SER A 312 2.42 4.16 21.47
C SER A 312 1.87 5.55 21.72
N GLN A 313 2.72 6.57 21.68
CA GLN A 313 2.31 7.97 21.83
C GLN A 313 1.38 8.42 20.70
N LEU A 314 1.68 8.03 19.45
CA LEU A 314 0.84 8.34 18.30
C LEU A 314 -0.51 7.63 18.37
N ILE A 315 -0.55 6.36 18.78
CA ILE A 315 -1.80 5.63 19.00
C ILE A 315 -2.63 6.30 20.09
N ASN A 316 -2.01 6.68 21.22
CA ASN A 316 -2.71 7.36 22.31
C ASN A 316 -3.27 8.72 21.87
N ALA A 317 -2.53 9.48 21.06
CA ALA A 317 -3.01 10.76 20.53
C ALA A 317 -4.18 10.60 19.54
N GLY A 318 -4.19 9.52 18.75
CA GLY A 318 -5.22 9.25 17.74
C GLY A 318 -6.44 8.47 18.25
N ILE A 319 -6.40 7.92 19.47
CA ILE A 319 -7.42 6.96 19.92
C ILE A 319 -8.81 7.57 20.10
N GLU A 320 -8.91 8.86 20.43
CA GLU A 320 -10.21 9.54 20.54
C GLU A 320 -10.91 9.68 19.17
N GLN A 321 -10.13 9.67 18.08
CA GLN A 321 -10.62 9.71 16.71
C GLN A 321 -10.96 8.31 16.16
N TRP A 322 -10.50 7.25 16.83
CA TRP A 322 -10.86 5.88 16.52
C TRP A 322 -12.31 5.60 16.95
N SER A 323 -13.15 5.22 16.02
CA SER A 323 -14.53 4.85 16.30
C SER A 323 -14.84 3.51 15.64
N ASP A 324 -14.98 2.47 16.47
CA ASP A 324 -15.36 1.14 16.01
C ASP A 324 -16.66 1.20 15.19
N GLN A 325 -17.69 1.90 15.69
CA GLN A 325 -18.98 1.99 15.01
C GLN A 325 -18.87 2.63 13.63
N LYS A 326 -18.16 3.76 13.50
CA LYS A 326 -18.01 4.43 12.19
C LYS A 326 -17.24 3.55 11.20
N MET A 327 -16.19 2.87 11.66
CA MET A 327 -15.44 1.96 10.81
C MET A 327 -16.25 0.72 10.41
N GLN A 328 -16.99 0.15 11.35
CA GLN A 328 -17.87 -0.99 11.08
C GLN A 328 -18.98 -0.62 10.08
N ASP A 329 -19.61 0.54 10.25
CA ASP A 329 -20.62 1.05 9.31
C ASP A 329 -20.02 1.25 7.90
N MET A 330 -18.84 1.85 7.81
CA MET A 330 -18.14 2.07 6.54
C MET A 330 -17.76 0.77 5.83
N LEU A 331 -17.34 -0.25 6.59
CA LEU A 331 -16.92 -1.55 6.07
C LEU A 331 -18.10 -2.54 5.90
N GLY A 332 -19.28 -2.20 6.40
CA GLY A 332 -20.46 -3.07 6.35
C GLY A 332 -20.33 -4.31 7.25
N VAL A 333 -19.59 -4.21 8.37
CA VAL A 333 -19.40 -5.30 9.34
C VAL A 333 -20.01 -4.94 10.69
N SER A 334 -20.38 -5.95 11.48
CA SER A 334 -21.06 -5.74 12.77
C SER A 334 -20.17 -5.99 13.99
N GLN A 335 -18.99 -6.57 13.81
CA GLN A 335 -18.05 -6.88 14.90
C GLN A 335 -16.63 -7.07 14.35
N TRP A 336 -15.67 -6.86 15.23
CA TRP A 336 -14.25 -7.18 14.96
C TRP A 336 -13.93 -8.62 15.39
N VAL A 337 -12.85 -9.16 14.85
CA VAL A 337 -12.29 -10.46 15.25
C VAL A 337 -12.05 -10.47 16.76
N ASP A 338 -12.40 -11.59 17.42
CA ASP A 338 -12.27 -11.81 18.86
C ASP A 338 -13.07 -10.80 19.73
N GLY A 339 -13.98 -10.03 19.15
CA GLY A 339 -14.77 -9.03 19.87
C GLY A 339 -13.93 -7.87 20.45
N LYS A 340 -12.72 -7.66 19.95
CA LYS A 340 -11.85 -6.54 20.37
C LYS A 340 -12.50 -5.20 20.01
N THR A 341 -12.23 -4.16 20.78
CA THR A 341 -12.81 -2.82 20.57
C THR A 341 -11.80 -1.73 20.91
N GLY A 342 -12.03 -0.52 20.40
CA GLY A 342 -11.26 0.66 20.74
C GLY A 342 -9.76 0.48 20.53
N LYS A 343 -8.96 0.77 21.55
CA LYS A 343 -7.51 0.71 21.50
C LYS A 343 -6.98 -0.68 21.14
N ASP A 344 -7.58 -1.75 21.65
CA ASP A 344 -7.15 -3.11 21.39
C ASP A 344 -7.38 -3.49 19.91
N ALA A 345 -8.50 -3.05 19.33
CA ALA A 345 -8.77 -3.22 17.91
C ALA A 345 -7.78 -2.42 17.04
N ALA A 346 -7.45 -1.19 17.43
CA ALA A 346 -6.47 -0.34 16.73
C ALA A 346 -5.06 -0.97 16.75
N ILE A 347 -4.62 -1.47 17.90
CA ILE A 347 -3.32 -2.15 18.02
C ILE A 347 -3.28 -3.40 17.15
N GLU A 348 -4.32 -4.21 17.19
CA GLU A 348 -4.43 -5.42 16.37
C GLU A 348 -4.34 -5.08 14.87
N TYR A 349 -5.11 -4.09 14.42
CA TYR A 349 -5.10 -3.62 13.04
C TYR A 349 -3.71 -3.18 12.58
N LEU A 350 -2.95 -2.50 13.44
CA LEU A 350 -1.66 -1.90 13.08
C LEU A 350 -0.48 -2.86 13.23
N PHE A 351 -0.52 -3.84 14.16
CA PHE A 351 0.66 -4.61 14.56
C PHE A 351 0.55 -6.11 14.33
N THR A 352 -0.64 -6.66 14.05
CA THR A 352 -0.78 -8.10 13.81
C THR A 352 -0.56 -8.44 12.34
N THR A 353 0.07 -9.58 12.09
CA THR A 353 0.12 -10.19 10.76
C THR A 353 -1.18 -10.91 10.44
N THR A 354 -1.48 -11.06 9.17
CA THR A 354 -2.69 -11.73 8.68
C THR A 354 -2.32 -12.84 7.70
N MET A 355 -3.25 -13.75 7.44
CA MET A 355 -3.19 -14.68 6.32
C MET A 355 -4.60 -14.76 5.74
N ASN A 356 -4.77 -14.22 4.56
CA ASN A 356 -6.06 -14.08 3.90
C ASN A 356 -6.09 -14.89 2.59
N ILE A 357 -7.22 -15.48 2.27
CA ILE A 357 -7.46 -16.13 0.97
C ILE A 357 -8.25 -15.17 0.11
N ASP A 358 -7.58 -14.54 -0.87
CA ASP A 358 -8.21 -13.59 -1.80
C ASP A 358 -9.06 -14.28 -2.85
N GLY A 359 -8.68 -15.51 -3.21
CA GLY A 359 -9.40 -16.31 -4.17
C GLY A 359 -9.01 -17.77 -4.08
N ILE A 360 -9.99 -18.66 -4.32
CA ILE A 360 -9.77 -20.10 -4.39
C ILE A 360 -10.58 -20.65 -5.57
N TRP A 361 -9.97 -21.48 -6.42
CA TRP A 361 -10.64 -22.05 -7.57
C TRP A 361 -10.11 -23.43 -7.94
N GLY A 362 -10.97 -24.19 -8.61
CA GLY A 362 -10.67 -25.52 -9.12
C GLY A 362 -11.95 -26.21 -9.56
N GLY A 363 -11.88 -26.99 -10.61
CA GLY A 363 -13.04 -27.68 -11.16
C GLY A 363 -13.94 -26.78 -12.00
N TYR A 364 -15.24 -27.07 -12.00
CA TYR A 364 -16.22 -26.39 -12.84
C TYR A 364 -16.92 -25.28 -12.06
N THR A 365 -16.87 -24.08 -12.64
CA THR A 365 -17.50 -22.86 -12.07
C THR A 365 -18.52 -22.23 -13.03
N GLY A 366 -18.82 -22.88 -14.19
CA GLY A 366 -19.77 -22.39 -15.15
C GLY A 366 -21.22 -22.70 -14.77
N GLU A 367 -22.15 -22.27 -15.61
CA GLU A 367 -23.58 -22.47 -15.42
C GLU A 367 -23.97 -23.98 -15.53
N GLY A 368 -24.93 -24.41 -14.71
CA GLY A 368 -25.40 -25.78 -14.65
C GLY A 368 -24.52 -26.71 -13.81
N VAL A 369 -24.47 -28.01 -14.15
CA VAL A 369 -23.72 -29.03 -13.42
C VAL A 369 -22.75 -29.78 -14.32
N LYS A 370 -21.51 -29.98 -13.82
CA LYS A 370 -20.50 -30.82 -14.45
C LYS A 370 -19.79 -31.62 -13.37
N THR A 371 -20.02 -32.94 -13.34
CA THR A 371 -19.44 -33.83 -12.33
C THR A 371 -18.01 -34.20 -12.74
N ILE A 372 -17.02 -33.42 -12.27
CA ILE A 372 -15.62 -33.62 -12.59
C ILE A 372 -14.75 -33.73 -11.34
N LEU A 373 -13.60 -34.38 -11.52
CA LEU A 373 -12.46 -34.34 -10.63
C LEU A 373 -11.35 -33.58 -11.38
N PRO A 374 -11.03 -32.33 -10.99
CA PRO A 374 -10.06 -31.54 -11.73
C PRO A 374 -8.63 -32.04 -11.52
N HIS A 375 -7.74 -31.71 -12.44
CA HIS A 375 -6.31 -32.03 -12.34
C HIS A 375 -5.49 -30.93 -11.65
N ARG A 376 -6.08 -29.76 -11.42
CA ARG A 376 -5.43 -28.62 -10.76
C ARG A 376 -6.46 -27.84 -9.93
N ALA A 377 -6.01 -27.31 -8.80
CA ALA A 377 -6.69 -26.29 -8.00
C ALA A 377 -5.66 -25.27 -7.52
N ALA A 378 -6.08 -24.03 -7.27
CA ALA A 378 -5.20 -22.99 -6.79
C ALA A 378 -5.92 -22.04 -5.84
N ALA A 379 -5.14 -21.38 -4.98
CA ALA A 379 -5.59 -20.29 -4.12
C ALA A 379 -4.58 -19.16 -4.14
N LYS A 380 -5.07 -17.93 -4.19
CA LYS A 380 -4.27 -16.73 -3.93
C LYS A 380 -4.36 -16.37 -2.46
N VAL A 381 -3.22 -16.12 -1.86
CA VAL A 381 -3.10 -15.84 -0.43
C VAL A 381 -2.24 -14.62 -0.24
N ASP A 382 -2.72 -13.65 0.56
CA ASP A 382 -1.92 -12.54 1.04
C ASP A 382 -1.67 -12.64 2.56
N SER A 383 -0.51 -12.15 2.97
CA SER A 383 -0.16 -11.94 4.38
C SER A 383 0.35 -10.53 4.55
N ARG A 384 -0.33 -9.74 5.41
CA ARG A 384 0.13 -8.39 5.76
C ARG A 384 1.17 -8.51 6.86
N LEU A 385 2.34 -7.94 6.61
CA LEU A 385 3.52 -8.09 7.43
C LEU A 385 3.76 -6.81 8.25
N PRO A 386 3.68 -6.85 9.60
CA PRO A 386 4.13 -5.74 10.43
C PRO A 386 5.65 -5.55 10.33
N PRO A 387 6.21 -4.45 10.88
CA PRO A 387 7.66 -4.23 10.88
C PRO A 387 8.47 -5.44 11.38
N ASP A 388 9.68 -5.55 10.85
CA ASP A 388 10.70 -6.56 11.20
C ASP A 388 10.41 -7.98 10.68
N ILE A 389 9.37 -8.16 9.86
CA ILE A 389 9.13 -9.44 9.18
C ILE A 389 9.65 -9.37 7.73
N ASP A 390 10.60 -10.25 7.43
CA ASP A 390 11.06 -10.46 6.06
C ASP A 390 10.09 -11.38 5.29
N PRO A 391 9.60 -10.97 4.10
CA PRO A 391 8.64 -11.74 3.31
C PRO A 391 9.20 -13.08 2.80
N ASP A 392 10.51 -13.18 2.52
CA ASP A 392 11.11 -14.42 2.05
C ASP A 392 11.29 -15.43 3.19
N GLU A 393 11.62 -14.96 4.40
CA GLU A 393 11.63 -15.79 5.60
C GLU A 393 10.23 -16.27 5.96
N ALA A 394 9.22 -15.41 5.87
CA ALA A 394 7.81 -15.77 6.06
C ALA A 394 7.38 -16.87 5.09
N LEU A 395 7.71 -16.72 3.80
CA LEU A 395 7.44 -17.74 2.77
C LEU A 395 8.17 -19.06 3.06
N ALA A 396 9.43 -19.00 3.48
CA ALA A 396 10.20 -20.18 3.86
C ALA A 396 9.60 -20.91 5.09
N LYS A 397 9.04 -20.16 6.06
CA LYS A 397 8.30 -20.74 7.21
C LYS A 397 7.04 -21.47 6.72
N ILE A 398 6.27 -20.89 5.79
CA ILE A 398 5.10 -21.51 5.18
C ILE A 398 5.50 -22.80 4.44
N ARG A 399 6.57 -22.77 3.62
CA ARG A 399 7.05 -23.95 2.89
C ARG A 399 7.39 -25.09 3.84
N ARG A 400 8.19 -24.82 4.87
CA ARG A 400 8.55 -25.81 5.88
C ARG A 400 7.33 -26.40 6.61
N HIS A 401 6.35 -25.53 6.92
CA HIS A 401 5.11 -25.99 7.56
C HIS A 401 4.34 -26.97 6.67
N LEU A 402 4.15 -26.63 5.40
CA LEU A 402 3.46 -27.51 4.44
C LEU A 402 4.21 -28.84 4.28
N ASP A 403 5.55 -28.82 4.17
CA ASP A 403 6.37 -30.03 4.06
C ASP A 403 6.21 -30.93 5.29
N ASN A 404 6.26 -30.35 6.49
CA ASN A 404 6.14 -31.09 7.76
C ASN A 404 4.73 -31.67 7.97
N ASN A 405 3.70 -31.08 7.36
CA ASN A 405 2.33 -31.56 7.41
C ASN A 405 1.96 -32.50 6.24
N GLY A 406 2.94 -32.90 5.43
CA GLY A 406 2.75 -33.84 4.33
C GLY A 406 2.16 -33.19 3.06
N PHE A 407 2.29 -31.88 2.90
CA PHE A 407 1.84 -31.10 1.74
C PHE A 407 3.01 -30.54 0.92
N GLY A 408 4.14 -31.24 0.90
CA GLY A 408 5.33 -30.85 0.13
C GLY A 408 5.13 -30.82 -1.38
N ASP A 409 4.11 -31.49 -1.88
CA ASP A 409 3.69 -31.51 -3.29
C ASP A 409 2.92 -30.26 -3.72
N LEU A 410 2.43 -29.44 -2.78
CA LEU A 410 1.81 -28.16 -3.11
C LEU A 410 2.88 -27.18 -3.58
N GLU A 411 2.69 -26.63 -4.77
CA GLU A 411 3.55 -25.61 -5.35
C GLU A 411 3.23 -24.25 -4.73
N ILE A 412 4.27 -23.48 -4.35
CA ILE A 412 4.14 -22.09 -3.95
C ILE A 412 4.73 -21.21 -5.04
N VAL A 413 3.93 -20.30 -5.59
CA VAL A 413 4.38 -19.29 -6.56
C VAL A 413 4.32 -17.93 -5.88
N LYS A 414 5.48 -17.36 -5.52
CA LYS A 414 5.55 -16.00 -4.99
C LYS A 414 5.15 -15.00 -6.08
N LEU A 415 4.15 -14.18 -5.84
CA LEU A 415 3.66 -13.16 -6.77
C LEU A 415 4.24 -11.79 -6.43
N SER A 416 4.29 -11.45 -5.13
CA SER A 416 4.89 -10.23 -4.62
C SER A 416 5.36 -10.42 -3.19
N GLY A 417 6.29 -9.59 -2.72
CA GLY A 417 6.72 -9.62 -1.33
C GLY A 417 7.71 -8.50 -1.05
N TYR A 418 7.37 -7.65 -0.07
CA TYR A 418 8.25 -6.60 0.44
C TYR A 418 7.93 -6.29 1.91
N PRO A 419 8.93 -5.78 2.68
CA PRO A 419 8.77 -5.50 4.09
C PRO A 419 7.90 -4.27 4.34
N ALA A 420 7.53 -4.06 5.61
CA ALA A 420 6.89 -2.84 6.09
C ALA A 420 7.82 -1.63 5.93
N SER A 421 7.25 -0.44 5.95
CA SER A 421 7.99 0.82 5.94
C SER A 421 7.54 1.70 7.10
N GLN A 422 8.47 2.45 7.68
CA GLN A 422 8.19 3.34 8.81
C GLN A 422 9.13 4.54 8.80
N THR A 423 8.56 5.75 8.92
CA THR A 423 9.30 6.99 9.19
C THR A 423 8.98 7.47 10.61
N SER A 424 9.96 8.02 11.32
CA SER A 424 9.75 8.61 12.65
C SER A 424 8.99 9.94 12.55
N VAL A 425 8.08 10.19 13.51
CA VAL A 425 7.43 11.51 13.61
C VAL A 425 8.44 12.62 13.93
N ALA A 426 9.56 12.29 14.56
CA ALA A 426 10.62 13.24 14.90
C ALA A 426 11.53 13.61 13.72
N ASP A 427 11.36 12.96 12.55
CA ASP A 427 12.16 13.28 11.37
C ASP A 427 11.92 14.71 10.90
N PRO A 428 12.98 15.47 10.52
CA PRO A 428 12.85 16.86 10.08
C PRO A 428 11.87 17.07 8.93
N ALA A 429 11.82 16.15 7.96
CA ALA A 429 10.89 16.27 6.82
C ALA A 429 9.44 16.07 7.27
N VAL A 430 9.18 15.16 8.21
CA VAL A 430 7.86 14.97 8.82
C VAL A 430 7.47 16.20 9.65
N GLN A 431 8.42 16.74 10.45
CA GLN A 431 8.18 17.95 11.23
C GLN A 431 7.86 19.16 10.34
N ALA A 432 8.56 19.32 9.21
CA ALA A 432 8.27 20.35 8.21
C ALA A 432 6.86 20.19 7.64
N ALA A 433 6.47 18.98 7.24
CA ALA A 433 5.12 18.71 6.75
C ALA A 433 4.04 19.02 7.79
N LEU A 434 4.20 18.56 9.04
CA LEU A 434 3.26 18.83 10.13
C LEU A 434 3.15 20.31 10.47
N SER A 435 4.27 21.04 10.44
CA SER A 435 4.33 22.50 10.63
C SER A 435 3.48 23.22 9.56
N VAL A 436 3.63 22.82 8.29
CA VAL A 436 2.85 23.35 7.17
C VAL A 436 1.36 23.02 7.31
N PHE A 437 1.02 21.77 7.64
CA PHE A 437 -0.39 21.38 7.78
C PHE A 437 -1.12 22.16 8.88
N LYS A 438 -0.43 22.52 9.96
CA LYS A 438 -0.98 23.41 11.01
C LYS A 438 -1.34 24.81 10.53
N LYS A 439 -0.81 25.26 9.40
CA LYS A 439 -1.19 26.54 8.78
C LYS A 439 -2.55 26.47 8.07
N TYR A 440 -2.92 25.26 7.60
CA TYR A 440 -4.10 25.05 6.74
C TYR A 440 -5.21 24.23 7.39
N ALA A 441 -4.96 23.62 8.55
CA ALA A 441 -5.93 22.77 9.24
C ALA A 441 -5.84 22.95 10.76
N ASP A 442 -7.00 22.91 11.42
CA ASP A 442 -7.09 23.01 12.88
C ASP A 442 -6.68 21.68 13.55
N ASP A 443 -6.99 20.54 12.91
CA ASP A 443 -6.74 19.20 13.46
C ASP A 443 -5.83 18.37 12.58
N ILE A 444 -4.86 17.70 13.22
CA ILE A 444 -3.95 16.76 12.60
C ILE A 444 -4.01 15.42 13.33
N ALA A 445 -4.22 14.34 12.57
CA ALA A 445 -4.18 12.96 13.06
C ALA A 445 -2.97 12.25 12.46
N VAL A 446 -2.02 11.86 13.27
CA VAL A 446 -0.83 11.13 12.81
C VAL A 446 -0.96 9.67 13.22
N GLN A 447 -0.86 8.78 12.25
CA GLN A 447 -0.88 7.34 12.46
C GLN A 447 0.52 6.78 12.25
N PRO A 448 1.02 5.90 13.13
CA PRO A 448 2.33 5.29 12.95
C PRO A 448 2.40 4.49 11.65
N ARG A 449 1.30 3.85 11.26
CA ARG A 449 1.13 3.15 9.97
C ARG A 449 -0.33 2.89 9.65
N ILE A 450 -0.58 2.40 8.45
CA ILE A 450 -1.83 1.75 8.05
C ILE A 450 -1.57 0.27 7.77
N ALA A 451 -2.63 -0.54 7.72
CA ALA A 451 -2.54 -1.96 7.37
C ALA A 451 -2.40 -2.21 5.86
N GLY A 452 -2.53 -1.18 5.03
CA GLY A 452 -2.21 -1.22 3.61
C GLY A 452 -0.71 -1.39 3.35
N SER A 453 -0.35 -1.70 2.13
CA SER A 453 1.03 -1.92 1.70
C SER A 453 1.34 -1.11 0.45
N ALA A 454 2.57 -0.59 0.36
CA ALA A 454 3.11 0.16 -0.76
C ALA A 454 4.63 -0.06 -0.81
N PRO A 455 5.32 0.17 -1.93
CA PRO A 455 6.76 -0.11 -2.06
C PRO A 455 7.64 0.91 -1.33
N PHE A 456 7.16 1.50 -0.24
CA PHE A 456 7.81 2.57 0.52
C PHE A 456 9.11 2.13 1.18
N TYR A 457 9.31 0.82 1.39
CA TYR A 457 10.57 0.25 1.88
C TYR A 457 11.77 0.60 0.99
N GLN A 458 11.55 0.87 -0.29
CA GLN A 458 12.61 1.31 -1.19
C GLN A 458 13.26 2.61 -0.69
N PHE A 459 12.47 3.51 -0.11
CA PHE A 459 12.96 4.75 0.47
C PHE A 459 13.51 4.54 1.88
N THR A 460 12.72 3.97 2.79
CA THR A 460 13.06 3.89 4.21
C THR A 460 14.17 2.90 4.50
N ASP A 461 14.09 1.68 3.96
CA ASP A 461 15.03 0.61 4.30
C ASP A 461 16.21 0.58 3.34
N ARG A 462 15.93 0.64 2.03
CA ARG A 462 16.97 0.50 1.02
C ARG A 462 17.81 1.77 0.84
N LEU A 463 17.16 2.92 0.72
CA LEU A 463 17.84 4.20 0.49
C LEU A 463 18.17 4.92 1.80
N GLY A 464 17.55 4.54 2.94
CA GLY A 464 17.72 5.18 4.23
C GLY A 464 17.12 6.59 4.28
N LEU A 465 16.13 6.87 3.44
CA LEU A 465 15.46 8.17 3.35
C LEU A 465 14.16 8.16 4.16
N PRO A 466 13.89 9.20 4.97
CA PRO A 466 12.56 9.40 5.51
C PRO A 466 11.57 9.64 4.36
N LEU A 467 10.42 8.96 4.41
CA LEU A 467 9.34 9.15 3.44
C LEU A 467 8.15 9.83 4.11
N VAL A 468 7.64 10.87 3.46
CA VAL A 468 6.42 11.60 3.86
C VAL A 468 5.31 11.29 2.86
N PRO A 469 4.46 10.27 3.08
CA PRO A 469 3.28 10.04 2.23
C PRO A 469 2.15 10.93 2.73
N SER A 470 2.07 12.15 2.23
CA SER A 470 1.12 13.15 2.72
C SER A 470 0.91 14.32 1.75
N GLY A 471 -0.10 15.10 2.04
CA GLY A 471 -0.47 16.35 1.39
C GLY A 471 -1.78 16.89 1.95
N MET A 472 -2.24 17.98 1.42
CA MET A 472 -3.55 18.55 1.74
C MET A 472 -4.62 18.05 0.76
N GLY A 473 -5.87 18.39 1.03
CA GLY A 473 -7.00 18.10 0.16
C GLY A 473 -7.72 16.79 0.46
N PHE A 474 -8.91 16.68 -0.08
CA PHE A 474 -9.80 15.53 0.09
C PHE A 474 -10.09 14.84 -1.25
N GLY A 475 -10.03 13.54 -1.23
CA GLY A 475 -10.53 12.67 -2.29
C GLY A 475 -11.03 11.36 -1.73
N THR A 476 -11.85 10.66 -2.48
CA THR A 476 -12.43 9.37 -2.09
C THR A 476 -12.78 8.52 -3.30
N GLY A 477 -13.08 7.25 -3.06
CA GLY A 477 -13.46 6.32 -4.12
C GLY A 477 -12.26 5.69 -4.84
N ALA A 478 -11.06 5.73 -4.26
CA ALA A 478 -9.92 4.97 -4.79
C ALA A 478 -10.32 3.52 -5.05
N HIS A 479 -10.00 2.98 -6.24
CA HIS A 479 -10.37 1.65 -6.77
C HIS A 479 -11.88 1.42 -6.98
N ALA A 480 -12.76 2.34 -6.55
CA ALA A 480 -14.21 2.25 -6.73
C ALA A 480 -14.69 3.11 -7.90
N PRO A 481 -15.93 2.91 -8.40
CA PRO A 481 -16.59 3.87 -9.28
C PRO A 481 -16.79 5.23 -8.61
N ASN A 482 -16.92 6.28 -9.43
CA ASN A 482 -17.14 7.66 -8.98
C ASN A 482 -16.03 8.19 -8.05
N GLU A 483 -14.79 7.83 -8.35
CA GLU A 483 -13.62 8.40 -7.69
C GLU A 483 -13.57 9.91 -7.90
N ILE A 484 -13.35 10.66 -6.82
CA ILE A 484 -13.35 12.13 -6.83
C ILE A 484 -12.15 12.72 -6.08
N MET A 485 -11.77 13.95 -6.51
CA MET A 485 -10.92 14.87 -5.75
C MET A 485 -11.65 16.22 -5.62
N LEU A 486 -11.61 16.80 -4.43
CA LEU A 486 -12.19 18.12 -4.15
C LEU A 486 -11.35 19.22 -4.81
N ILE A 487 -12.02 20.08 -5.61
CA ILE A 487 -11.38 21.21 -6.31
C ILE A 487 -11.74 22.53 -5.64
N GLU A 488 -13.02 22.77 -5.40
CA GLU A 488 -13.53 23.99 -4.76
C GLU A 488 -14.45 23.58 -3.60
N PRO A 489 -14.05 23.85 -2.34
CA PRO A 489 -14.84 23.43 -1.18
C PRO A 489 -16.14 24.21 -1.10
N GLY A 490 -17.22 23.51 -0.71
CA GLY A 490 -18.53 24.06 -0.39
C GLY A 490 -18.82 24.02 1.10
N ALA A 491 -20.03 24.39 1.48
CA ALA A 491 -20.46 24.41 2.89
C ALA A 491 -20.50 23.01 3.55
N GLY A 492 -20.37 21.94 2.77
CA GLY A 492 -20.43 20.55 3.28
C GLY A 492 -19.09 20.00 3.75
N THR A 493 -17.99 20.77 3.69
CA THR A 493 -16.66 20.31 4.07
C THR A 493 -15.81 21.43 4.65
N ALA A 494 -14.87 21.07 5.52
CA ALA A 494 -13.78 21.92 5.98
C ALA A 494 -12.43 21.58 5.31
N ALA A 495 -12.42 20.57 4.40
CA ALA A 495 -11.22 20.26 3.63
C ALA A 495 -10.92 21.39 2.63
N VAL A 496 -9.64 21.61 2.35
CA VAL A 496 -9.20 22.67 1.44
C VAL A 496 -9.37 22.27 -0.03
N GLY A 497 -9.44 23.25 -0.92
CA GLY A 497 -9.49 23.06 -2.36
C GLY A 497 -8.13 23.08 -3.04
N LEU A 498 -8.12 22.98 -4.38
CA LEU A 498 -6.92 22.88 -5.19
C LEU A 498 -5.90 23.99 -4.94
N ALA A 499 -6.34 25.24 -4.85
CA ALA A 499 -5.43 26.37 -4.61
C ALA A 499 -4.64 26.22 -3.31
N ASP A 500 -5.31 25.83 -2.22
CA ASP A 500 -4.65 25.68 -0.92
C ASP A 500 -3.82 24.38 -0.84
N ILE A 501 -4.19 23.34 -1.59
CA ILE A 501 -3.34 22.13 -1.76
C ILE A 501 -1.99 22.54 -2.36
N GLU A 502 -2.00 23.31 -3.45
CA GLU A 502 -0.80 23.77 -4.13
C GLU A 502 0.03 24.72 -3.26
N LYS A 503 -0.63 25.67 -2.54
CA LYS A 503 0.04 26.55 -1.59
C LYS A 503 0.70 25.80 -0.44
N ALA A 504 0.08 24.74 0.06
CA ALA A 504 0.67 23.90 1.10
C ALA A 504 1.90 23.13 0.58
N TYR A 505 1.89 22.68 -0.67
CA TYR A 505 3.08 22.10 -1.28
C TYR A 505 4.20 23.13 -1.50
N VAL A 506 3.87 24.35 -1.87
CA VAL A 506 4.85 25.47 -1.91
C VAL A 506 5.51 25.63 -0.54
N ASP A 507 4.71 25.77 0.51
CA ASP A 507 5.21 25.93 1.87
C ASP A 507 6.09 24.75 2.32
N PHE A 508 5.70 23.52 1.98
CA PHE A 508 6.48 22.33 2.31
C PHE A 508 7.86 22.34 1.63
N VAL A 509 7.92 22.72 0.36
CA VAL A 509 9.18 22.79 -0.39
C VAL A 509 10.12 23.84 0.21
N TYR A 510 9.61 24.99 0.64
CA TYR A 510 10.40 26.01 1.32
C TYR A 510 10.78 25.61 2.76
N ALA A 511 9.85 25.01 3.53
CA ALA A 511 10.13 24.53 4.87
C ALA A 511 11.22 23.44 4.88
N LEU A 512 11.29 22.61 3.83
CA LEU A 512 12.33 21.59 3.69
C LEU A 512 13.70 22.21 3.33
N ALA A 513 13.72 23.40 2.73
CA ALA A 513 14.94 24.11 2.36
C ALA A 513 15.67 24.74 3.58
N GLU A 514 14.95 24.98 4.68
CA GLU A 514 15.48 25.50 5.96
C GLU A 514 16.28 24.43 6.72
#